data_86323e235c24ff0fca8e5e40d721b063
#
_entry.id   86323e235c24ff0fca8e5e40d721b063
#
_cell.length_a   1.000
_cell.length_b   1.000
_cell.length_c   1.000
_cell.angle_alpha   90.00
_cell.angle_beta   90.00
_cell.angle_gamma   90.00
#
_symmetry.space_group_name_H-M   'P 1'
#
loop_
_entity.id
_entity.type
_entity.pdbx_description
1 polymer ?
#
loop_
_entity_poly.entity_id
_entity_poly.type
_entity_poly.pdbx_seq_one_letter_code
_entity_poly.pdbx_strand_id
1 'polypeptide(L)'
;QEAGAHFIVTQLFYDVDALVRWTKECRAAGITIPIIPGIMPIQNYTMFRRMANLCGVHTPEDVLEQLEPIKMDDAKVKEHGIHLSIDMIKSIREQTGIRAFHLYTLNLEKSATCVIKVLADVPDQSASISGSVTWDEFPNGRYTDARSPAFGEMDGYGANLKVPPEEAVRLWGTPVDEDDISSIFSRFVDGRLACMPWCDIPVWDETMQLLPALLHLNSPPSAGGKAWWTVGSQPAVDGCDSTDPTFGFGPQGGYIFQKAFVELFMNENDKNALVQMIQQSSTPVTYFAGKCDPTTFETNLTTNGLNTVTWGVFPGTEVAQSTIIEEASFRAWRDEAFAIWREWELLFPPNSATRSLLRRIHDERWLVTVVHHDYKDPQGLWRLLETVS
;
A
#
# COMPACT_ATOMS: atom_id res chain seq x y z
N GLN A 1 31.39 11.03 -0.04
CA GLN A 1 32.59 10.66 -0.78
C GLN A 1 33.68 10.23 0.21
N GLU A 2 34.08 11.06 1.15
CA GLU A 2 35.10 10.72 2.17
C GLU A 2 34.70 9.52 3.03
N ALA A 3 33.40 9.32 3.30
CA ALA A 3 32.85 8.18 4.00
C ALA A 3 32.77 6.89 3.17
N GLY A 4 33.32 6.87 1.93
CA GLY A 4 33.35 5.69 1.06
C GLY A 4 32.20 5.57 0.08
N ALA A 5 31.36 6.59 -0.13
CA ALA A 5 30.34 6.56 -1.16
C ALA A 5 30.96 6.58 -2.58
N HIS A 6 30.50 5.72 -3.48
CA HIS A 6 30.99 5.60 -4.85
C HIS A 6 30.13 6.33 -5.88
N PHE A 7 28.86 6.57 -5.60
CA PHE A 7 27.91 7.29 -6.44
C PHE A 7 26.75 7.82 -5.58
N ILE A 8 25.96 8.72 -6.15
CA ILE A 8 24.73 9.26 -5.57
C ILE A 8 23.59 8.90 -6.49
N VAL A 9 22.52 8.28 -5.97
CA VAL A 9 21.23 8.18 -6.64
C VAL A 9 20.31 9.21 -6.03
N THR A 10 19.70 10.08 -6.86
CA THR A 10 18.77 11.09 -6.33
C THR A 10 17.39 10.49 -6.07
N GLN A 11 16.58 11.17 -5.27
CA GLN A 11 15.14 10.95 -5.25
C GLN A 11 14.57 11.28 -6.65
N LEU A 12 13.36 10.76 -6.94
CA LEU A 12 12.61 11.21 -8.13
C LEU A 12 12.37 12.73 -8.06
N PHE A 13 12.24 13.36 -9.20
CA PHE A 13 12.00 14.82 -9.31
C PHE A 13 11.34 15.12 -10.64
N TYR A 14 10.76 16.33 -10.77
CA TYR A 14 10.19 16.86 -12.02
C TYR A 14 10.75 18.23 -12.39
N ASP A 15 11.49 18.90 -11.49
CA ASP A 15 12.17 20.18 -11.71
C ASP A 15 13.62 19.94 -12.17
N VAL A 16 13.82 19.97 -13.52
CA VAL A 16 15.14 19.75 -14.12
C VAL A 16 16.11 20.89 -13.75
N ASP A 17 15.63 22.12 -13.67
CA ASP A 17 16.48 23.25 -13.36
C ASP A 17 17.01 23.21 -11.93
N ALA A 18 16.19 22.73 -10.99
CA ALA A 18 16.62 22.48 -9.62
C ALA A 18 17.72 21.41 -9.56
N LEU A 19 17.57 20.30 -10.31
CA LEU A 19 18.60 19.27 -10.38
C LEU A 19 19.92 19.82 -10.97
N VAL A 20 19.84 20.59 -12.05
CA VAL A 20 21.00 21.15 -12.70
C VAL A 20 21.73 22.10 -11.75
N ARG A 21 21.03 23.00 -11.05
CA ARG A 21 21.61 23.90 -10.04
C ARG A 21 22.29 23.07 -8.93
N TRP A 22 21.61 22.15 -8.36
CA TRP A 22 22.13 21.28 -7.30
C TRP A 22 23.36 20.49 -7.74
N THR A 23 23.36 19.97 -8.96
CA THR A 23 24.52 19.25 -9.52
C THR A 23 25.74 20.18 -9.61
N LYS A 24 25.56 21.44 -10.05
CA LYS A 24 26.65 22.45 -10.11
C LYS A 24 27.17 22.77 -8.70
N GLU A 25 26.30 22.92 -7.74
CA GLU A 25 26.67 23.14 -6.32
C GLU A 25 27.48 21.97 -5.76
N CYS A 26 27.04 20.72 -6.02
CA CYS A 26 27.80 19.53 -5.65
C CYS A 26 29.24 19.56 -6.24
N ARG A 27 29.36 19.87 -7.50
CA ARG A 27 30.69 19.98 -8.17
C ARG A 27 31.54 21.11 -7.59
N ALA A 28 30.95 22.26 -7.30
CA ALA A 28 31.63 23.37 -6.64
C ALA A 28 32.07 23.02 -5.20
N ALA A 29 31.33 22.17 -4.50
CA ALA A 29 31.70 21.67 -3.19
C ALA A 29 32.74 20.52 -3.21
N GLY A 30 33.28 20.15 -4.38
CA GLY A 30 34.32 19.15 -4.54
C GLY A 30 33.80 17.70 -4.59
N ILE A 31 32.49 17.48 -4.80
CA ILE A 31 31.90 16.15 -5.01
C ILE A 31 32.19 15.73 -6.45
N THR A 32 32.98 14.68 -6.63
CA THR A 32 33.40 14.15 -7.94
C THR A 32 32.78 12.82 -8.32
N ILE A 33 32.22 12.10 -7.35
CA ILE A 33 31.54 10.82 -7.60
C ILE A 33 30.34 10.99 -8.54
N PRO A 34 29.97 9.95 -9.31
CA PRO A 34 28.82 9.98 -10.21
C PRO A 34 27.52 10.37 -9.49
N ILE A 35 26.75 11.23 -10.12
CA ILE A 35 25.36 11.53 -9.73
C ILE A 35 24.47 10.83 -10.76
N ILE A 36 23.53 10.03 -10.27
CA ILE A 36 22.58 9.24 -11.05
C ILE A 36 21.18 9.77 -10.76
N PRO A 37 20.62 10.63 -11.64
CA PRO A 37 19.28 11.18 -11.44
C PRO A 37 18.21 10.10 -11.47
N GLY A 38 17.27 10.19 -10.54
CA GLY A 38 16.10 9.31 -10.45
C GLY A 38 14.92 9.84 -11.26
N ILE A 39 14.49 9.11 -12.26
CA ILE A 39 13.36 9.45 -13.14
C ILE A 39 12.21 8.50 -12.87
N MET A 40 11.01 9.04 -12.66
CA MET A 40 9.77 8.27 -12.51
C MET A 40 8.75 8.71 -13.55
N PRO A 41 8.49 7.91 -14.60
CA PRO A 41 7.44 8.22 -15.57
C PRO A 41 6.06 8.30 -14.90
N ILE A 42 5.29 9.34 -15.21
CA ILE A 42 3.95 9.53 -14.69
C ILE A 42 3.02 8.50 -15.35
N GLN A 43 2.30 7.72 -14.53
CA GLN A 43 1.40 6.65 -15.01
C GLN A 43 -0.07 7.06 -14.96
N ASN A 44 -0.47 7.72 -13.88
CA ASN A 44 -1.78 8.35 -13.72
C ASN A 44 -1.64 9.59 -12.81
N TYR A 45 -2.61 10.48 -12.88
CA TYR A 45 -2.55 11.77 -12.20
C TYR A 45 -2.58 11.62 -10.66
N THR A 46 -3.46 10.78 -10.16
CA THR A 46 -3.62 10.59 -8.70
C THR A 46 -2.35 10.04 -8.07
N MET A 47 -1.78 8.97 -8.65
CA MET A 47 -0.52 8.39 -8.16
C MET A 47 0.65 9.38 -8.26
N PHE A 48 0.73 10.13 -9.36
CA PHE A 48 1.75 11.17 -9.52
C PHE A 48 1.68 12.21 -8.38
N ARG A 49 0.50 12.78 -8.13
CA ARG A 49 0.31 13.78 -7.06
C ARG A 49 0.68 13.22 -5.69
N ARG A 50 0.28 11.98 -5.45
CA ARG A 50 0.56 11.25 -4.23
C ARG A 50 2.08 11.03 -4.04
N MET A 51 2.77 10.51 -5.05
CA MET A 51 4.20 10.27 -4.98
C MET A 51 5.01 11.56 -4.84
N ALA A 52 4.62 12.62 -5.55
CA ALA A 52 5.26 13.93 -5.42
C ALA A 52 5.14 14.47 -3.98
N ASN A 53 3.97 14.36 -3.36
CA ASN A 53 3.75 14.77 -1.98
C ASN A 53 4.54 13.90 -0.99
N LEU A 54 4.48 12.56 -1.14
CA LEU A 54 5.20 11.61 -0.29
C LEU A 54 6.71 11.89 -0.27
N CYS A 55 7.27 12.10 -1.44
CA CYS A 55 8.71 12.34 -1.60
C CYS A 55 9.09 13.81 -1.33
N GLY A 56 8.14 14.68 -1.00
CA GLY A 56 8.38 16.12 -0.82
C GLY A 56 8.92 16.81 -2.10
N VAL A 57 8.50 16.30 -3.27
CA VAL A 57 9.03 16.74 -4.56
C VAL A 57 8.26 17.96 -5.06
N HIS A 58 9.00 19.03 -5.35
CA HIS A 58 8.45 20.17 -6.05
C HIS A 58 8.06 19.79 -7.48
N THR A 59 6.83 20.09 -7.86
CA THR A 59 6.33 19.89 -9.22
C THR A 59 6.17 21.27 -9.86
N PRO A 60 6.86 21.56 -10.98
CA PRO A 60 6.71 22.82 -11.71
C PRO A 60 5.27 23.04 -12.18
N GLU A 61 4.84 24.31 -12.22
CA GLU A 61 3.46 24.68 -12.60
C GLU A 61 3.12 24.25 -14.03
N ASP A 62 4.07 24.36 -14.96
CA ASP A 62 3.90 23.95 -16.35
C ASP A 62 3.60 22.43 -16.49
N VAL A 63 4.20 21.59 -15.64
CA VAL A 63 3.89 20.15 -15.61
C VAL A 63 2.46 19.92 -15.13
N LEU A 64 2.02 20.68 -14.12
CA LEU A 64 0.65 20.57 -13.61
C LEU A 64 -0.37 21.08 -14.64
N GLU A 65 -0.10 22.21 -15.29
CA GLU A 65 -0.96 22.78 -16.33
C GLU A 65 -1.15 21.84 -17.52
N GLN A 66 -0.11 21.09 -17.91
CA GLN A 66 -0.19 20.11 -18.99
C GLN A 66 -0.96 18.85 -18.59
N LEU A 67 -0.92 18.43 -17.34
CA LEU A 67 -1.61 17.24 -16.85
C LEU A 67 -3.09 17.51 -16.49
N GLU A 68 -3.44 18.71 -16.05
CA GLU A 68 -4.78 19.06 -15.58
C GLU A 68 -5.90 18.75 -16.59
N PRO A 69 -5.77 19.09 -17.91
CA PRO A 69 -6.78 18.80 -18.91
C PRO A 69 -6.99 17.31 -19.19
N ILE A 70 -6.00 16.47 -18.91
CA ILE A 70 -5.99 15.04 -19.23
C ILE A 70 -6.07 14.13 -17.99
N LYS A 71 -6.14 14.70 -16.80
CA LYS A 71 -6.04 14.00 -15.51
C LYS A 71 -7.02 12.82 -15.31
N MET A 72 -8.13 12.81 -16.02
CA MET A 72 -9.14 11.75 -15.96
C MET A 72 -8.95 10.67 -17.05
N ASP A 73 -7.92 10.80 -17.89
CA ASP A 73 -7.59 9.86 -18.97
C ASP A 73 -6.19 9.29 -18.73
N ASP A 74 -6.13 8.17 -18.04
CA ASP A 74 -4.86 7.55 -17.65
C ASP A 74 -3.97 7.20 -18.85
N ALA A 75 -4.54 6.87 -20.00
CA ALA A 75 -3.77 6.58 -21.21
C ALA A 75 -3.04 7.82 -21.71
N LYS A 76 -3.69 8.98 -21.74
CA LYS A 76 -3.06 10.24 -22.10
C LYS A 76 -2.06 10.72 -21.05
N VAL A 77 -2.38 10.57 -19.78
CA VAL A 77 -1.45 10.89 -18.69
C VAL A 77 -0.18 10.07 -18.80
N LYS A 78 -0.29 8.76 -19.06
CA LYS A 78 0.83 7.85 -19.26
C LYS A 78 1.69 8.22 -20.48
N GLU A 79 1.06 8.52 -21.62
CA GLU A 79 1.74 8.97 -22.84
C GLU A 79 2.50 10.27 -22.58
N HIS A 80 1.85 11.24 -21.96
CA HIS A 80 2.49 12.50 -21.55
C HIS A 80 3.66 12.27 -20.59
N GLY A 81 3.49 11.39 -19.59
CA GLY A 81 4.53 11.07 -18.61
C GLY A 81 5.78 10.42 -19.23
N ILE A 82 5.61 9.62 -20.29
CA ILE A 82 6.72 9.06 -21.06
C ILE A 82 7.48 10.18 -21.79
N HIS A 83 6.78 11.06 -22.50
CA HIS A 83 7.40 12.18 -23.21
C HIS A 83 8.12 13.14 -22.27
N LEU A 84 7.50 13.51 -21.15
CA LEU A 84 8.11 14.33 -20.12
C LEU A 84 9.42 13.71 -19.61
N SER A 85 9.42 12.41 -19.31
CA SER A 85 10.61 11.71 -18.84
C SER A 85 11.75 11.73 -19.87
N ILE A 86 11.42 11.57 -21.16
CA ILE A 86 12.38 11.63 -22.26
C ILE A 86 12.99 13.04 -22.37
N ASP A 87 12.16 14.07 -22.31
CA ASP A 87 12.61 15.47 -22.42
C ASP A 87 13.45 15.88 -21.21
N MET A 88 13.07 15.45 -20.00
CA MET A 88 13.88 15.64 -18.80
C MET A 88 15.27 15.00 -18.96
N ILE A 89 15.36 13.75 -19.40
CA ILE A 89 16.62 13.04 -19.59
C ILE A 89 17.50 13.74 -20.64
N LYS A 90 16.92 14.15 -21.78
CA LYS A 90 17.64 14.88 -22.82
C LYS A 90 18.20 16.19 -22.27
N SER A 91 17.38 16.98 -21.62
CA SER A 91 17.76 18.27 -21.03
C SER A 91 18.87 18.13 -19.98
N ILE A 92 18.79 17.11 -19.11
CA ILE A 92 19.83 16.86 -18.11
C ILE A 92 21.14 16.46 -18.78
N ARG A 93 21.09 15.58 -19.80
CA ARG A 93 22.29 15.18 -20.56
C ARG A 93 22.98 16.37 -21.19
N GLU A 94 22.23 17.29 -21.81
CA GLU A 94 22.73 18.46 -22.47
C GLU A 94 23.36 19.46 -21.48
N GLN A 95 22.71 19.70 -20.34
CA GLN A 95 23.12 20.74 -19.40
C GLN A 95 24.21 20.28 -18.42
N THR A 96 24.32 18.99 -18.14
CA THR A 96 25.23 18.47 -17.09
C THR A 96 26.23 17.44 -17.59
N GLY A 97 26.02 16.86 -18.77
CA GLY A 97 26.82 15.75 -19.30
C GLY A 97 26.56 14.38 -18.62
N ILE A 98 25.61 14.32 -17.70
CA ILE A 98 25.22 13.06 -17.03
C ILE A 98 24.62 12.10 -18.06
N ARG A 99 25.04 10.82 -18.03
CA ARG A 99 24.59 9.79 -18.99
C ARG A 99 23.98 8.55 -18.31
N ALA A 100 24.04 8.44 -17.00
CA ALA A 100 23.46 7.36 -16.22
C ALA A 100 22.22 7.88 -15.49
N PHE A 101 21.12 7.12 -15.55
CA PHE A 101 19.84 7.46 -14.92
C PHE A 101 19.28 6.23 -14.21
N HIS A 102 18.62 6.47 -13.10
CA HIS A 102 17.83 5.45 -12.39
C HIS A 102 16.36 5.64 -12.77
N LEU A 103 15.69 4.55 -13.20
CA LEU A 103 14.26 4.57 -13.49
C LEU A 103 13.48 3.95 -12.34
N TYR A 104 12.61 4.74 -11.71
CA TYR A 104 11.62 4.27 -10.76
C TYR A 104 10.41 3.75 -11.53
N THR A 105 10.16 2.45 -11.49
CA THR A 105 9.15 1.81 -12.35
C THR A 105 7.93 1.34 -11.60
N LEU A 106 8.03 1.11 -10.30
CA LEU A 106 6.98 0.47 -9.50
C LEU A 106 6.41 -0.80 -10.18
N ASN A 107 7.29 -1.61 -10.76
CA ASN A 107 6.98 -2.80 -11.56
C ASN A 107 6.27 -2.54 -12.91
N LEU A 108 6.17 -1.30 -13.36
CA LEU A 108 5.55 -0.93 -14.64
C LEU A 108 6.60 -0.91 -15.75
N GLU A 109 6.68 -2.00 -16.51
CA GLU A 109 7.71 -2.23 -17.52
C GLU A 109 7.55 -1.36 -18.77
N LYS A 110 6.31 -1.19 -19.25
CA LYS A 110 6.01 -0.58 -20.55
C LYS A 110 6.55 0.83 -20.68
N SER A 111 6.28 1.69 -19.71
CA SER A 111 6.73 3.08 -19.72
C SER A 111 8.25 3.19 -19.67
N ALA A 112 8.90 2.38 -18.82
CA ALA A 112 10.36 2.35 -18.75
C ALA A 112 10.97 1.87 -20.06
N THR A 113 10.42 0.84 -20.67
CA THR A 113 10.85 0.32 -21.97
C THR A 113 10.69 1.34 -23.09
N CYS A 114 9.58 2.09 -23.12
CA CYS A 114 9.38 3.18 -24.09
C CYS A 114 10.44 4.27 -23.93
N VAL A 115 10.70 4.72 -22.70
CA VAL A 115 11.75 5.72 -22.43
C VAL A 115 13.12 5.24 -22.89
N ILE A 116 13.50 4.00 -22.56
CA ILE A 116 14.79 3.41 -22.94
C ILE A 116 14.92 3.29 -24.46
N LYS A 117 13.89 2.81 -25.16
CA LYS A 117 13.91 2.66 -26.62
C LYS A 117 14.14 3.99 -27.34
N VAL A 118 13.43 5.02 -26.95
CA VAL A 118 13.60 6.36 -27.56
C VAL A 118 14.98 6.96 -27.28
N LEU A 119 15.53 6.77 -26.08
CA LEU A 119 16.85 7.31 -25.72
C LEU A 119 18.01 6.53 -26.34
N ALA A 120 17.82 5.27 -26.67
CA ALA A 120 18.83 4.42 -27.29
C ALA A 120 18.87 4.50 -28.84
N ASP A 121 18.03 5.36 -29.46
CA ASP A 121 17.83 5.44 -30.92
C ASP A 121 17.52 4.05 -31.56
N VAL A 122 16.91 3.13 -30.79
CA VAL A 122 16.46 1.85 -31.33
C VAL A 122 15.27 2.11 -32.24
N PRO A 123 15.31 1.69 -33.53
CA PRO A 123 14.17 1.83 -34.41
C PRO A 123 12.92 1.28 -33.76
N ASP A 124 11.83 2.03 -33.85
CA ASP A 124 10.56 1.63 -33.24
C ASP A 124 10.08 0.31 -33.83
N GLN A 125 10.34 -0.77 -33.11
CA GLN A 125 9.76 -2.09 -33.37
C GLN A 125 8.41 -2.25 -32.65
N SER A 126 7.76 -1.15 -32.25
CA SER A 126 6.48 -1.13 -31.57
C SER A 126 5.39 -1.89 -32.34
N ALA A 127 5.49 -1.97 -33.67
CA ALA A 127 4.63 -2.82 -34.49
C ALA A 127 4.82 -4.34 -34.28
N SER A 128 5.93 -4.77 -33.64
CA SER A 128 6.19 -6.19 -33.35
C SER A 128 6.00 -6.57 -31.87
N ILE A 129 5.72 -5.60 -30.99
CA ILE A 129 5.40 -5.86 -29.57
C ILE A 129 3.90 -6.14 -29.36
N SER A 130 3.13 -6.18 -30.45
CA SER A 130 1.71 -6.57 -30.42
C SER A 130 1.42 -8.01 -29.93
N GLY A 131 2.44 -8.71 -29.45
CA GLY A 131 2.32 -10.06 -28.88
C GLY A 131 2.91 -10.24 -27.48
N SER A 132 3.62 -9.25 -26.91
CA SER A 132 4.04 -9.32 -25.51
C SER A 132 3.05 -8.56 -24.63
N VAL A 133 2.16 -9.30 -24.05
CA VAL A 133 1.27 -8.82 -23.00
C VAL A 133 2.15 -8.35 -21.85
N THR A 134 2.10 -7.05 -21.52
CA THR A 134 2.86 -6.47 -20.41
C THR A 134 1.95 -6.35 -19.19
N TRP A 135 2.53 -6.41 -18.01
CA TRP A 135 1.79 -6.28 -16.74
C TRP A 135 1.03 -4.95 -16.60
N ASP A 136 1.47 -3.92 -17.30
CA ASP A 136 0.83 -2.60 -17.37
C ASP A 136 -0.58 -2.62 -18.01
N GLU A 137 -0.92 -3.70 -18.73
CA GLU A 137 -2.21 -3.83 -19.43
C GLU A 137 -3.28 -4.49 -18.54
N PHE A 138 -2.92 -4.88 -17.32
CA PHE A 138 -3.80 -5.53 -16.35
C PHE A 138 -4.05 -4.61 -15.14
N PRO A 139 -4.98 -3.64 -15.27
CA PRO A 139 -5.21 -2.61 -14.23
C PRO A 139 -5.82 -3.16 -12.94
N ASN A 140 -6.36 -4.39 -12.92
CA ASN A 140 -6.69 -5.07 -11.68
C ASN A 140 -5.45 -5.63 -10.98
N GLY A 141 -4.28 -5.47 -11.58
CA GLY A 141 -3.03 -5.77 -10.92
C GLY A 141 -2.89 -4.96 -9.66
N ARG A 142 -2.79 -5.63 -8.55
CA ARG A 142 -2.63 -5.05 -7.20
C ARG A 142 -1.44 -4.11 -7.05
N TYR A 143 -0.63 -3.99 -8.12
CA TYR A 143 0.55 -3.13 -8.20
C TYR A 143 0.34 -1.85 -8.99
N THR A 144 -0.72 -1.75 -9.79
CA THR A 144 -0.99 -0.58 -10.64
C THR A 144 -2.13 0.28 -10.12
N ASP A 145 -3.01 -0.29 -9.32
CA ASP A 145 -4.10 0.44 -8.69
C ASP A 145 -3.71 0.89 -7.28
N ALA A 146 -3.60 2.20 -7.08
CA ALA A 146 -3.32 2.79 -5.77
C ALA A 146 -4.37 2.42 -4.70
N ARG A 147 -5.54 1.94 -5.12
CA ARG A 147 -6.60 1.43 -4.25
C ARG A 147 -6.38 -0.03 -3.85
N SER A 148 -5.41 -0.71 -4.46
CA SER A 148 -5.13 -2.11 -4.17
C SER A 148 -4.50 -2.27 -2.78
N PRO A 149 -4.94 -3.27 -1.98
CA PRO A 149 -4.27 -3.62 -0.73
C PRO A 149 -2.79 -3.96 -0.88
N ALA A 150 -2.34 -4.34 -2.10
CA ALA A 150 -0.95 -4.64 -2.39
C ALA A 150 -0.06 -3.40 -2.47
N PHE A 151 -0.61 -2.23 -2.75
CA PHE A 151 0.10 -0.96 -2.59
C PHE A 151 0.23 -0.58 -1.12
N GLY A 152 -0.53 -1.26 -0.25
CA GLY A 152 -0.79 -0.79 1.09
C GLY A 152 -1.34 0.63 1.05
N GLU A 153 -2.08 1.03 2.00
CA GLU A 153 -2.44 2.44 2.16
C GLU A 153 -1.26 3.28 2.68
N MET A 154 -0.04 2.77 2.59
CA MET A 154 1.19 3.56 2.77
C MET A 154 1.33 4.54 1.62
N ASP A 155 0.34 5.41 1.52
CA ASP A 155 0.24 6.39 0.45
C ASP A 155 0.98 7.68 0.74
N GLY A 156 1.73 7.71 1.85
CA GLY A 156 2.58 8.83 2.18
C GLY A 156 1.87 10.16 2.35
N TYR A 157 0.54 10.15 2.44
CA TYR A 157 -0.21 11.32 2.93
C TYR A 157 0.00 11.55 4.41
N GLY A 158 0.84 10.71 5.05
CA GLY A 158 0.92 10.66 6.49
C GLY A 158 -0.37 10.08 7.08
N ALA A 159 -0.39 9.94 8.38
CA ALA A 159 -1.54 9.48 9.11
C ALA A 159 -2.64 10.56 9.17
N ASN A 160 -3.22 10.90 8.04
CA ASN A 160 -4.32 11.84 7.96
C ASN A 160 -5.65 11.10 7.82
N LEU A 161 -6.69 11.65 8.44
CA LEU A 161 -8.05 11.17 8.22
C LEU A 161 -8.43 11.34 6.74
N LYS A 162 -9.13 10.36 6.19
CA LYS A 162 -9.52 10.31 4.76
C LYS A 162 -10.58 11.34 4.38
N VAL A 163 -11.23 11.97 5.35
CA VAL A 163 -12.28 12.98 5.17
C VAL A 163 -12.01 14.21 6.05
N PRO A 164 -12.54 15.39 5.65
CA PRO A 164 -12.42 16.60 6.48
C PRO A 164 -13.01 16.42 7.89
N PRO A 165 -12.52 17.16 8.91
CA PRO A 165 -12.94 17.04 10.31
C PRO A 165 -14.45 17.09 10.54
N GLU A 166 -15.15 18.01 9.87
CA GLU A 166 -16.61 18.16 10.02
C GLU A 166 -17.36 16.94 9.46
N GLU A 167 -16.89 16.38 8.35
CA GLU A 167 -17.44 15.18 7.77
C GLU A 167 -17.13 13.94 8.59
N ALA A 168 -15.94 13.85 9.13
CA ALA A 168 -15.52 12.78 10.06
C ALA A 168 -16.47 12.69 11.26
N VAL A 169 -16.75 13.81 11.92
CA VAL A 169 -17.70 13.86 13.05
C VAL A 169 -19.11 13.51 12.61
N ARG A 170 -19.53 13.91 11.42
CA ARG A 170 -20.86 13.56 10.86
C ARG A 170 -20.99 12.05 10.59
N LEU A 171 -19.93 11.41 10.07
CA LEU A 171 -19.93 10.00 9.68
C LEU A 171 -19.78 9.07 10.89
N TRP A 172 -18.85 9.38 11.77
CA TRP A 172 -18.43 8.51 12.87
C TRP A 172 -19.03 8.92 14.23
N GLY A 173 -19.66 10.10 14.28
CA GLY A 173 -20.31 10.60 15.50
C GLY A 173 -19.32 10.95 16.62
N THR A 174 -19.80 10.80 17.84
CA THR A 174 -19.04 11.07 19.08
C THR A 174 -19.04 9.83 19.97
N PRO A 175 -18.24 8.79 19.62
CA PRO A 175 -18.24 7.53 20.36
C PRO A 175 -17.83 7.75 21.82
N VAL A 176 -18.50 7.10 22.75
CA VAL A 176 -18.25 7.23 24.20
C VAL A 176 -17.79 5.92 24.83
N ASP A 177 -17.97 4.81 24.17
CA ASP A 177 -17.53 3.49 24.58
C ASP A 177 -17.05 2.63 23.40
N GLU A 178 -16.59 1.42 23.68
CA GLU A 178 -16.06 0.50 22.67
C GLU A 178 -17.16 -0.14 21.80
N ASP A 179 -18.39 -0.18 22.27
CA ASP A 179 -19.54 -0.65 21.48
C ASP A 179 -19.87 0.34 20.37
N ASP A 180 -19.73 1.64 20.61
CA ASP A 180 -19.84 2.69 19.59
C ASP A 180 -18.76 2.52 18.51
N ILE A 181 -17.52 2.26 18.90
CA ILE A 181 -16.42 1.99 17.96
C ILE A 181 -16.73 0.73 17.14
N SER A 182 -17.12 -0.35 17.78
CA SER A 182 -17.51 -1.60 17.14
C SER A 182 -18.65 -1.39 16.13
N SER A 183 -19.59 -0.50 16.45
CA SER A 183 -20.68 -0.10 15.54
C SER A 183 -20.15 0.60 14.28
N ILE A 184 -19.15 1.45 14.39
CA ILE A 184 -18.53 2.14 13.24
C ILE A 184 -17.90 1.10 12.31
N PHE A 185 -17.06 0.21 12.83
CA PHE A 185 -16.41 -0.83 12.05
C PHE A 185 -17.41 -1.81 11.42
N SER A 186 -18.42 -2.26 12.16
CA SER A 186 -19.45 -3.15 11.63
C SER A 186 -20.27 -2.51 10.50
N ARG A 187 -20.61 -1.23 10.65
CA ARG A 187 -21.32 -0.47 9.61
C ARG A 187 -20.49 -0.23 8.37
N PHE A 188 -19.18 -0.11 8.51
CA PHE A 188 -18.29 -0.01 7.37
C PHE A 188 -18.22 -1.34 6.61
N VAL A 189 -17.99 -2.43 7.33
CA VAL A 189 -17.88 -3.78 6.76
C VAL A 189 -19.15 -4.21 6.02
N ASP A 190 -20.34 -3.84 6.52
CA ASP A 190 -21.62 -4.18 5.87
C ASP A 190 -22.10 -3.12 4.85
N GLY A 191 -21.26 -2.15 4.53
CA GLY A 191 -21.53 -1.14 3.50
C GLY A 191 -22.50 -0.01 3.92
N ARG A 192 -22.92 0.05 5.19
CA ARG A 192 -23.76 1.14 5.72
C ARG A 192 -23.00 2.42 6.07
N LEU A 193 -21.68 2.36 6.08
CA LEU A 193 -20.79 3.49 6.28
C LEU A 193 -19.80 3.55 5.11
N ALA A 194 -19.77 4.67 4.41
CA ALA A 194 -18.98 4.83 3.19
C ALA A 194 -17.46 5.00 3.45
N CYS A 195 -17.09 5.44 4.65
CA CYS A 195 -15.72 5.75 5.01
C CYS A 195 -15.50 5.50 6.50
N MET A 196 -14.35 4.96 6.85
CA MET A 196 -13.84 4.88 8.23
C MET A 196 -12.48 5.59 8.32
N PRO A 197 -11.92 5.83 9.52
CA PRO A 197 -10.65 6.58 9.64
C PRO A 197 -9.50 6.05 8.77
N TRP A 198 -9.43 4.74 8.57
CA TRP A 198 -8.36 4.05 7.79
C TRP A 198 -8.69 3.87 6.31
N CYS A 199 -9.96 3.94 5.91
CA CYS A 199 -10.39 3.58 4.56
C CYS A 199 -11.57 4.40 4.09
N ASP A 200 -11.45 5.03 2.92
CA ASP A 200 -12.51 5.80 2.24
C ASP A 200 -13.08 5.06 1.02
N ILE A 201 -12.71 3.80 0.85
CA ILE A 201 -13.15 2.96 -0.26
C ILE A 201 -14.05 1.85 0.29
N PRO A 202 -15.17 1.54 -0.38
CA PRO A 202 -16.02 0.41 0.00
C PRO A 202 -15.25 -0.90 0.06
N VAL A 203 -15.69 -1.82 0.90
CA VAL A 203 -15.11 -3.15 1.01
C VAL A 203 -15.12 -3.85 -0.35
N TRP A 204 -13.99 -4.41 -0.75
CA TRP A 204 -13.80 -5.06 -2.05
C TRP A 204 -14.67 -6.32 -2.20
N ASP A 205 -15.07 -6.66 -3.43
CA ASP A 205 -15.87 -7.85 -3.73
C ASP A 205 -15.21 -9.14 -3.20
N GLU A 206 -13.88 -9.24 -3.25
CA GLU A 206 -13.16 -10.37 -2.68
C GLU A 206 -13.34 -10.50 -1.16
N THR A 207 -13.38 -9.37 -0.45
CA THR A 207 -13.56 -9.30 1.00
C THR A 207 -15.01 -9.54 1.40
N MET A 208 -15.97 -9.24 0.52
CA MET A 208 -17.39 -9.49 0.78
C MET A 208 -17.71 -10.97 1.04
N GLN A 209 -16.89 -11.90 0.55
CA GLN A 209 -17.03 -13.33 0.87
C GLN A 209 -16.78 -13.63 2.36
N LEU A 210 -16.07 -12.73 3.04
CA LEU A 210 -15.73 -12.82 4.46
C LEU A 210 -16.73 -12.10 5.36
N LEU A 211 -17.77 -11.48 4.79
CA LEU A 211 -18.71 -10.62 5.52
C LEU A 211 -19.23 -11.21 6.83
N PRO A 212 -19.69 -12.48 6.91
CA PRO A 212 -20.17 -13.04 8.19
C PRO A 212 -19.07 -13.09 9.25
N ALA A 213 -17.85 -13.50 8.88
CA ALA A 213 -16.72 -13.57 9.81
C ALA A 213 -16.29 -12.16 10.25
N LEU A 214 -16.17 -11.23 9.32
CA LEU A 214 -15.80 -9.84 9.64
C LEU A 214 -16.83 -9.15 10.53
N LEU A 215 -18.13 -9.38 10.30
CA LEU A 215 -19.19 -8.85 11.17
C LEU A 215 -19.08 -9.44 12.59
N HIS A 216 -18.80 -10.74 12.72
CA HIS A 216 -18.59 -11.36 14.03
C HIS A 216 -17.36 -10.76 14.75
N LEU A 217 -16.25 -10.55 14.04
CA LEU A 217 -15.06 -9.95 14.63
C LEU A 217 -15.31 -8.50 15.08
N ASN A 218 -15.92 -7.66 14.24
CA ASN A 218 -16.09 -6.24 14.49
C ASN A 218 -17.25 -5.90 15.44
N SER A 219 -18.28 -6.73 15.53
CA SER A 219 -19.44 -6.50 16.39
C SER A 219 -19.07 -6.47 17.87
N PRO A 220 -19.79 -5.72 18.70
CA PRO A 220 -19.53 -5.67 20.12
C PRO A 220 -19.93 -7.00 20.80
N PRO A 221 -19.31 -7.32 21.95
CA PRO A 221 -19.69 -8.50 22.74
C PRO A 221 -21.16 -8.52 23.15
N SER A 222 -21.77 -7.36 23.36
CA SER A 222 -23.21 -7.22 23.63
C SER A 222 -24.10 -7.75 22.50
N ALA A 223 -23.56 -7.79 21.25
CA ALA A 223 -24.23 -8.36 20.07
C ALA A 223 -23.64 -9.72 19.66
N GLY A 224 -22.88 -10.39 20.52
CA GLY A 224 -22.26 -11.68 20.24
C GLY A 224 -21.00 -11.64 19.39
N GLY A 225 -20.40 -10.47 19.22
CA GLY A 225 -19.14 -10.27 18.52
C GLY A 225 -17.93 -10.25 19.45
N LYS A 226 -16.77 -9.88 18.91
CA LYS A 226 -15.48 -9.88 19.63
C LYS A 226 -14.90 -8.47 19.90
N ALA A 227 -15.44 -7.42 19.29
CA ALA A 227 -14.86 -6.08 19.31
C ALA A 227 -13.38 -6.09 18.85
N TRP A 228 -13.06 -6.89 17.83
CA TRP A 228 -11.78 -6.93 17.13
C TRP A 228 -11.92 -6.17 15.83
N TRP A 229 -11.38 -4.98 15.79
CA TRP A 229 -11.67 -4.02 14.73
C TRP A 229 -10.72 -4.23 13.54
N THR A 230 -11.28 -4.72 12.43
CA THR A 230 -10.51 -5.10 11.24
C THR A 230 -10.19 -3.89 10.35
N VAL A 231 -8.92 -3.78 9.94
CA VAL A 231 -8.42 -2.74 9.03
C VAL A 231 -7.88 -3.28 7.73
N GLY A 232 -7.72 -4.60 7.61
CA GLY A 232 -7.31 -5.29 6.41
C GLY A 232 -7.70 -6.75 6.46
N SER A 233 -8.09 -7.34 5.32
CA SER A 233 -8.39 -8.77 5.21
C SER A 233 -8.40 -9.22 3.75
N GLN A 234 -8.04 -10.48 3.54
CA GLN A 234 -8.26 -11.17 2.26
C GLN A 234 -8.61 -12.64 2.50
N PRO A 235 -9.44 -13.25 1.63
CA PRO A 235 -9.71 -14.69 1.66
C PRO A 235 -8.55 -15.50 1.11
N ALA A 236 -8.56 -16.81 1.39
CA ALA A 236 -7.68 -17.75 0.71
C ALA A 236 -8.21 -18.06 -0.69
N VAL A 237 -7.27 -18.26 -1.64
CA VAL A 237 -7.56 -18.63 -3.03
C VAL A 237 -6.57 -19.69 -3.48
N ASP A 238 -7.07 -20.83 -3.96
CA ASP A 238 -6.26 -21.94 -4.46
C ASP A 238 -6.37 -22.07 -5.99
N GLY A 239 -5.59 -21.27 -6.71
CA GLY A 239 -5.42 -21.41 -8.15
C GLY A 239 -6.62 -20.97 -8.99
N CYS A 240 -7.23 -19.83 -8.72
CA CYS A 240 -8.24 -19.29 -9.62
C CYS A 240 -7.61 -18.81 -10.94
N ASP A 241 -8.38 -18.80 -12.03
CA ASP A 241 -7.92 -18.33 -13.34
C ASP A 241 -7.53 -16.84 -13.26
N SER A 242 -6.46 -16.44 -13.96
CA SER A 242 -6.00 -15.06 -14.03
C SER A 242 -7.03 -14.10 -14.64
N THR A 243 -8.03 -14.62 -15.35
CA THR A 243 -9.16 -13.84 -15.90
C THR A 243 -10.37 -13.76 -14.99
N ASP A 244 -10.30 -14.35 -13.79
CA ASP A 244 -11.38 -14.26 -12.80
C ASP A 244 -11.69 -12.79 -12.46
N PRO A 245 -12.97 -12.37 -12.49
CA PRO A 245 -13.32 -10.96 -12.30
C PRO A 245 -13.04 -10.43 -10.90
N THR A 246 -12.95 -11.31 -9.90
CA THR A 246 -12.76 -10.94 -8.49
C THR A 246 -11.29 -11.07 -8.06
N PHE A 247 -10.67 -12.19 -8.38
CA PHE A 247 -9.32 -12.52 -7.91
C PHE A 247 -8.26 -12.46 -9.01
N GLY A 248 -8.67 -12.47 -10.26
CA GLY A 248 -7.76 -12.54 -11.40
C GLY A 248 -6.93 -11.29 -11.58
N PHE A 249 -5.70 -11.47 -12.01
CA PHE A 249 -4.82 -10.40 -12.50
C PHE A 249 -3.77 -10.99 -13.47
N GLY A 250 -3.14 -10.11 -14.25
CA GLY A 250 -2.07 -10.49 -15.15
C GLY A 250 -2.56 -11.15 -16.46
N PRO A 251 -1.65 -11.76 -17.25
CA PRO A 251 -1.95 -12.36 -18.54
C PRO A 251 -2.90 -13.56 -18.43
N GLN A 252 -3.63 -13.85 -19.52
CA GLN A 252 -4.47 -15.04 -19.62
C GLN A 252 -3.64 -16.33 -19.51
N GLY A 253 -4.26 -17.38 -18.98
CA GLY A 253 -3.65 -18.69 -18.85
C GLY A 253 -2.77 -18.83 -17.61
N GLY A 254 -2.79 -17.89 -16.70
CA GLY A 254 -2.18 -17.97 -15.38
C GLY A 254 -3.16 -18.37 -14.29
N TYR A 255 -2.63 -18.60 -13.10
CA TYR A 255 -3.37 -18.96 -11.89
C TYR A 255 -2.96 -18.08 -10.72
N ILE A 256 -3.95 -17.65 -9.94
CA ILE A 256 -3.78 -16.78 -8.79
C ILE A 256 -3.95 -17.58 -7.50
N PHE A 257 -3.06 -17.33 -6.57
CA PHE A 257 -3.05 -17.93 -5.24
C PHE A 257 -3.02 -16.86 -4.16
N GLN A 258 -3.80 -17.04 -3.10
CA GLN A 258 -3.82 -16.16 -1.93
C GLN A 258 -3.82 -16.98 -0.64
N LYS A 259 -3.06 -16.52 0.35
CA LYS A 259 -3.22 -16.92 1.74
C LYS A 259 -4.26 -16.03 2.40
N ALA A 260 -5.11 -16.61 3.26
CA ALA A 260 -5.97 -15.77 4.08
C ALA A 260 -5.14 -14.96 5.07
N PHE A 261 -5.45 -13.68 5.21
CA PHE A 261 -4.94 -12.87 6.30
C PHE A 261 -6.02 -11.93 6.85
N VAL A 262 -5.78 -11.43 8.04
CA VAL A 262 -6.54 -10.36 8.67
C VAL A 262 -5.63 -9.46 9.48
N GLU A 263 -5.90 -8.17 9.44
CA GLU A 263 -5.29 -7.14 10.28
C GLU A 263 -6.37 -6.50 11.12
N LEU A 264 -6.11 -6.38 12.42
CA LEU A 264 -7.14 -5.94 13.34
C LEU A 264 -6.56 -5.35 14.63
N PHE A 265 -7.33 -4.46 15.26
CA PHE A 265 -7.06 -3.99 16.61
C PHE A 265 -7.78 -4.86 17.64
N MET A 266 -7.05 -5.33 18.64
CA MET A 266 -7.60 -6.13 19.74
C MET A 266 -6.99 -5.76 21.08
N ASN A 267 -7.64 -6.18 22.16
CA ASN A 267 -7.09 -6.01 23.50
C ASN A 267 -5.96 -7.01 23.78
N GLU A 268 -5.21 -6.78 24.84
CA GLU A 268 -4.03 -7.59 25.16
C GLU A 268 -4.39 -9.03 25.58
N ASN A 269 -5.52 -9.22 26.27
CA ASN A 269 -5.94 -10.56 26.71
C ASN A 269 -6.28 -11.43 25.49
N ASP A 270 -7.07 -10.91 24.58
CA ASP A 270 -7.45 -11.59 23.35
C ASP A 270 -6.24 -11.87 22.47
N LYS A 271 -5.30 -10.91 22.35
CA LYS A 271 -4.04 -11.09 21.63
C LYS A 271 -3.25 -12.26 22.24
N ASN A 272 -3.13 -12.33 23.56
CA ASN A 272 -2.42 -13.40 24.23
C ASN A 272 -3.11 -14.75 24.03
N ALA A 273 -4.43 -14.80 24.10
CA ALA A 273 -5.21 -16.02 23.83
C ALA A 273 -5.01 -16.47 22.37
N LEU A 274 -5.06 -15.55 21.41
CA LEU A 274 -4.80 -15.83 19.99
C LEU A 274 -3.38 -16.39 19.77
N VAL A 275 -2.36 -15.79 20.38
CA VAL A 275 -0.98 -16.27 20.28
C VAL A 275 -0.83 -17.69 20.82
N GLN A 276 -1.49 -18.01 21.95
CA GLN A 276 -1.50 -19.37 22.49
C GLN A 276 -2.18 -20.37 21.53
N MET A 277 -3.28 -19.98 20.92
CA MET A 277 -3.96 -20.82 19.92
C MET A 277 -3.09 -21.05 18.68
N ILE A 278 -2.40 -20.02 18.19
CA ILE A 278 -1.48 -20.14 17.07
C ILE A 278 -0.34 -21.11 17.40
N GLN A 279 0.22 -21.06 18.61
CA GLN A 279 1.28 -21.97 19.04
C GLN A 279 0.83 -23.44 19.14
N GLN A 280 -0.46 -23.67 19.35
CA GLN A 280 -1.06 -25.01 19.43
C GLN A 280 -1.61 -25.49 18.07
N SER A 281 -1.67 -24.61 17.08
CA SER A 281 -2.19 -24.95 15.76
C SER A 281 -1.28 -25.93 15.04
N SER A 282 -1.88 -26.94 14.40
CA SER A 282 -1.17 -27.86 13.51
C SER A 282 -0.87 -27.25 12.14
N THR A 283 -1.61 -26.20 11.76
CA THR A 283 -1.42 -25.47 10.50
C THR A 283 -0.46 -24.31 10.72
N PRO A 284 0.51 -24.07 9.82
CA PRO A 284 1.40 -22.93 9.93
C PRO A 284 0.63 -21.61 9.87
N VAL A 285 0.79 -20.80 10.91
CA VAL A 285 0.21 -19.45 11.01
C VAL A 285 1.33 -18.50 11.43
N THR A 286 1.50 -17.40 10.72
CA THR A 286 2.40 -16.31 11.11
C THR A 286 1.58 -15.16 11.67
N TYR A 287 2.09 -14.54 12.73
CA TYR A 287 1.52 -13.29 13.23
C TYR A 287 2.58 -12.23 13.45
N PHE A 288 2.15 -10.98 13.35
CA PHE A 288 2.85 -9.79 13.78
C PHE A 288 1.94 -9.03 14.72
N ALA A 289 2.46 -8.54 15.83
CA ALA A 289 1.70 -7.76 16.78
C ALA A 289 2.53 -6.59 17.31
N GLY A 290 1.91 -5.42 17.46
CA GLY A 290 2.58 -4.25 18.00
C GLY A 290 1.62 -3.24 18.60
N LYS A 291 2.13 -2.41 19.49
CA LYS A 291 1.43 -1.24 20.07
C LYS A 291 1.89 0.07 19.42
N CYS A 292 1.29 1.18 19.84
CA CYS A 292 1.72 2.53 19.48
C CYS A 292 3.18 2.83 19.88
N ASP A 293 3.70 2.16 20.93
CA ASP A 293 5.12 2.21 21.27
C ASP A 293 5.95 1.40 20.27
N PRO A 294 6.87 2.02 19.51
CA PRO A 294 7.69 1.35 18.49
C PRO A 294 8.54 0.20 19.02
N THR A 295 8.84 0.17 20.33
CA THR A 295 9.63 -0.88 20.96
C THR A 295 8.82 -2.14 21.26
N THR A 296 7.48 -2.02 21.33
CA THR A 296 6.58 -3.12 21.61
C THR A 296 6.20 -3.85 20.32
N PHE A 297 6.81 -5.01 20.09
CA PHE A 297 6.61 -5.84 18.90
C PHE A 297 6.80 -7.32 19.22
N GLU A 298 5.90 -8.15 18.70
CA GLU A 298 5.93 -9.60 18.84
C GLU A 298 5.66 -10.28 17.50
N THR A 299 6.31 -11.40 17.23
CA THR A 299 6.08 -12.27 16.08
C THR A 299 6.56 -13.68 16.36
N ASN A 300 6.01 -14.69 15.69
CA ASN A 300 6.54 -16.04 15.68
C ASN A 300 7.45 -16.33 14.48
N LEU A 301 7.74 -15.33 13.66
CA LEU A 301 8.65 -15.49 12.53
C LEU A 301 10.10 -15.55 13.05
N THR A 302 10.78 -16.67 12.82
CA THR A 302 12.13 -16.92 13.36
C THR A 302 13.27 -16.49 12.44
N THR A 303 12.94 -16.09 11.20
CA THR A 303 13.91 -15.65 10.19
C THR A 303 13.34 -14.45 9.45
N ASN A 304 14.20 -13.61 8.86
CA ASN A 304 13.79 -12.54 7.92
C ASN A 304 13.22 -13.12 6.62
N GLY A 305 12.40 -14.16 6.73
CA GLY A 305 11.75 -14.81 5.61
C GLY A 305 10.64 -13.93 5.04
N LEU A 306 10.65 -13.78 3.73
CA LEU A 306 9.56 -13.14 3.00
C LEU A 306 8.29 -13.98 3.17
N ASN A 307 7.21 -13.36 3.65
CA ASN A 307 5.91 -14.00 3.75
C ASN A 307 5.02 -13.55 2.59
N THR A 308 5.10 -14.27 1.48
CA THR A 308 4.25 -14.05 0.32
C THR A 308 2.82 -14.43 0.67
N VAL A 309 1.88 -13.51 0.49
CA VAL A 309 0.44 -13.71 0.78
C VAL A 309 -0.42 -13.78 -0.46
N THR A 310 -0.02 -13.14 -1.57
CA THR A 310 -0.68 -13.24 -2.87
C THR A 310 0.36 -13.36 -3.97
N TRP A 311 0.15 -14.27 -4.92
CA TRP A 311 1.03 -14.43 -6.08
C TRP A 311 0.28 -14.99 -7.27
N GLY A 312 0.84 -14.78 -8.47
CA GLY A 312 0.36 -15.37 -9.71
C GLY A 312 1.42 -16.28 -10.33
N VAL A 313 0.98 -17.36 -10.95
CA VAL A 313 1.81 -18.28 -11.74
C VAL A 313 1.36 -18.21 -13.19
N PHE A 314 2.26 -17.87 -14.10
CA PHE A 314 1.92 -17.59 -15.49
C PHE A 314 2.80 -18.40 -16.45
N PRO A 315 2.35 -18.66 -17.69
CA PRO A 315 3.14 -19.35 -18.69
C PRO A 315 4.51 -18.69 -18.89
N GLY A 316 5.58 -19.47 -18.73
CA GLY A 316 6.96 -18.98 -18.88
C GLY A 316 7.52 -18.21 -17.67
N THR A 317 6.76 -18.08 -16.59
CA THR A 317 7.18 -17.42 -15.34
C THR A 317 6.67 -18.23 -14.16
N GLU A 318 7.54 -18.68 -13.27
CA GLU A 318 7.14 -19.53 -12.13
C GLU A 318 6.27 -18.75 -11.11
N VAL A 319 6.70 -17.53 -10.78
CA VAL A 319 5.96 -16.64 -9.87
C VAL A 319 6.10 -15.22 -10.38
N ALA A 320 4.98 -14.53 -10.45
CA ALA A 320 4.95 -13.12 -10.81
C ALA A 320 3.95 -12.37 -9.93
N GLN A 321 4.20 -11.09 -9.69
CA GLN A 321 3.40 -10.21 -8.85
C GLN A 321 3.07 -10.83 -7.48
N SER A 322 3.99 -10.72 -6.53
CA SER A 322 3.76 -11.19 -5.17
C SER A 322 3.48 -10.02 -4.21
N THR A 323 2.47 -10.19 -3.37
CA THR A 323 2.28 -9.34 -2.18
C THR A 323 2.96 -10.02 -1.00
N ILE A 324 3.73 -9.24 -0.25
CA ILE A 324 4.54 -9.74 0.85
C ILE A 324 4.14 -8.99 2.12
N ILE A 325 3.96 -9.75 3.21
CA ILE A 325 3.83 -9.19 4.57
C ILE A 325 5.10 -9.57 5.32
N GLU A 326 5.87 -8.57 5.72
CA GLU A 326 7.12 -8.73 6.46
C GLU A 326 7.18 -7.78 7.66
N GLU A 327 8.16 -7.98 8.54
CA GLU A 327 8.30 -7.17 9.75
C GLU A 327 8.43 -5.67 9.44
N ALA A 328 9.22 -5.30 8.43
CA ALA A 328 9.45 -3.90 8.10
C ALA A 328 8.17 -3.20 7.62
N SER A 329 7.40 -3.84 6.75
CA SER A 329 6.12 -3.31 6.27
C SER A 329 5.08 -3.26 7.38
N PHE A 330 5.01 -4.28 8.26
CA PHE A 330 4.13 -4.26 9.42
C PHE A 330 4.47 -3.11 10.38
N ARG A 331 5.74 -2.89 10.69
CA ARG A 331 6.16 -1.80 11.60
C ARG A 331 5.78 -0.43 11.05
N ALA A 332 5.99 -0.19 9.76
CA ALA A 332 5.61 1.05 9.10
C ALA A 332 4.10 1.25 9.13
N TRP A 333 3.33 0.22 8.78
CA TRP A 333 1.87 0.26 8.82
C TRP A 333 1.33 0.46 10.25
N ARG A 334 1.90 -0.23 11.24
CA ARG A 334 1.53 -0.04 12.64
C ARG A 334 1.66 1.43 13.07
N ASP A 335 2.79 2.05 12.76
CA ASP A 335 3.04 3.45 13.14
C ASP A 335 1.99 4.38 12.51
N GLU A 336 1.64 4.16 11.26
CA GLU A 336 0.60 4.89 10.55
C GLU A 336 -0.79 4.61 11.14
N ALA A 337 -1.12 3.35 11.36
CA ALA A 337 -2.43 2.95 11.88
C ALA A 337 -2.73 3.54 13.27
N PHE A 338 -1.73 3.61 14.14
CA PHE A 338 -1.87 4.27 15.44
C PHE A 338 -1.88 5.81 15.34
N ALA A 339 -1.15 6.38 14.39
CA ALA A 339 -1.21 7.82 14.15
C ALA A 339 -2.61 8.27 13.67
N ILE A 340 -3.34 7.43 12.91
CA ILE A 340 -4.74 7.69 12.54
C ILE A 340 -5.66 7.73 13.77
N TRP A 341 -5.48 6.84 14.76
CA TRP A 341 -6.20 6.96 16.04
C TRP A 341 -5.97 8.32 16.70
N ARG A 342 -4.74 8.80 16.63
CA ARG A 342 -4.34 10.08 17.19
C ARG A 342 -4.98 11.26 16.47
N GLU A 343 -5.02 11.23 15.14
CA GLU A 343 -5.70 12.24 14.32
C GLU A 343 -7.21 12.27 14.61
N TRP A 344 -7.84 11.10 14.76
CA TRP A 344 -9.24 11.01 15.13
C TRP A 344 -9.50 11.57 16.53
N GLU A 345 -8.64 11.26 17.52
CA GLU A 345 -8.70 11.83 18.88
C GLU A 345 -8.69 13.37 18.85
N LEU A 346 -7.83 13.96 18.00
CA LEU A 346 -7.62 15.41 17.93
C LEU A 346 -8.83 16.18 17.40
N LEU A 347 -9.80 15.52 16.77
CA LEU A 347 -11.05 16.15 16.35
C LEU A 347 -11.90 16.63 17.55
N PHE A 348 -11.70 16.09 18.74
CA PHE A 348 -12.55 16.31 19.88
C PHE A 348 -11.89 17.18 20.96
N PRO A 349 -12.69 17.95 21.73
CA PRO A 349 -12.16 18.77 22.82
C PRO A 349 -11.37 17.97 23.86
N PRO A 350 -10.32 18.52 24.46
CA PRO A 350 -9.42 17.81 25.39
C PRO A 350 -10.11 17.07 26.54
N ASN A 351 -11.24 17.55 27.01
CA ASN A 351 -11.96 17.01 28.19
C ASN A 351 -13.21 16.21 27.78
N SER A 352 -13.39 15.88 26.48
CA SER A 352 -14.54 15.09 26.05
C SER A 352 -14.37 13.59 26.36
N ALA A 353 -15.49 12.91 26.59
CA ALA A 353 -15.50 11.45 26.77
C ALA A 353 -14.93 10.73 25.55
N THR A 354 -15.32 11.17 24.34
CA THR A 354 -14.82 10.64 23.07
C THR A 354 -13.30 10.72 22.98
N ARG A 355 -12.72 11.89 23.28
CA ARG A 355 -11.27 12.05 23.24
C ARG A 355 -10.56 11.13 24.23
N SER A 356 -11.10 10.98 25.42
CA SER A 356 -10.56 10.10 26.46
C SER A 356 -10.63 8.61 26.03
N LEU A 357 -11.74 8.22 25.40
CA LEU A 357 -11.91 6.88 24.83
C LEU A 357 -10.89 6.59 23.74
N LEU A 358 -10.78 7.48 22.73
CA LEU A 358 -9.89 7.26 21.59
C LEU A 358 -8.42 7.23 22.02
N ARG A 359 -8.02 8.06 22.99
CA ARG A 359 -6.69 8.01 23.59
C ARG A 359 -6.43 6.68 24.29
N ARG A 360 -7.38 6.20 25.10
CA ARG A 360 -7.23 4.90 25.77
C ARG A 360 -7.08 3.77 24.77
N ILE A 361 -7.88 3.76 23.70
CA ILE A 361 -7.78 2.77 22.62
C ILE A 361 -6.41 2.83 21.95
N HIS A 362 -5.94 4.03 21.59
CA HIS A 362 -4.60 4.22 21.03
C HIS A 362 -3.50 3.65 21.93
N ASP A 363 -3.57 3.87 23.25
CA ASP A 363 -2.51 3.49 24.19
C ASP A 363 -2.57 1.99 24.57
N GLU A 364 -3.76 1.38 24.59
CA GLU A 364 -3.97 0.02 25.13
C GLU A 364 -4.08 -1.07 24.07
N ARG A 365 -4.63 -0.75 22.87
CA ARG A 365 -4.88 -1.77 21.85
C ARG A 365 -3.59 -2.24 21.15
N TRP A 366 -3.64 -3.45 20.66
CA TRP A 366 -2.62 -4.05 19.80
C TRP A 366 -3.13 -4.06 18.36
N LEU A 367 -2.30 -3.65 17.40
CA LEU A 367 -2.48 -4.00 16.00
C LEU A 367 -1.89 -5.38 15.80
N VAL A 368 -2.67 -6.28 15.22
CA VAL A 368 -2.28 -7.68 14.99
C VAL A 368 -2.59 -8.05 13.55
N THR A 369 -1.57 -8.57 12.85
CA THR A 369 -1.71 -9.20 11.53
C THR A 369 -1.56 -10.70 11.69
N VAL A 370 -2.48 -11.48 11.16
CA VAL A 370 -2.45 -12.95 11.18
C VAL A 370 -2.53 -13.48 9.76
N VAL A 371 -1.57 -14.32 9.38
CA VAL A 371 -1.50 -14.96 8.05
C VAL A 371 -1.60 -16.46 8.21
N HIS A 372 -2.60 -17.07 7.59
CA HIS A 372 -2.79 -18.52 7.56
C HIS A 372 -2.16 -19.09 6.27
N HIS A 373 -1.20 -20.00 6.40
CA HIS A 373 -0.39 -20.43 5.27
C HIS A 373 -1.05 -21.48 4.38
N ASP A 374 -2.07 -22.19 4.87
CA ASP A 374 -2.82 -23.14 4.06
C ASP A 374 -3.88 -22.41 3.23
N TYR A 375 -3.51 -22.00 2.04
CA TYR A 375 -4.40 -21.33 1.08
C TYR A 375 -5.45 -22.26 0.47
N LYS A 376 -5.35 -23.58 0.69
CA LYS A 376 -6.33 -24.58 0.25
C LYS A 376 -7.51 -24.73 1.21
N ASP A 377 -7.34 -24.23 2.43
CA ASP A 377 -8.39 -24.19 3.44
C ASP A 377 -8.95 -22.76 3.61
N PRO A 378 -10.01 -22.40 2.86
CA PRO A 378 -10.54 -21.03 2.88
C PRO A 378 -11.13 -20.63 4.23
N GLN A 379 -11.45 -21.58 5.09
CA GLN A 379 -12.02 -21.33 6.41
C GLN A 379 -11.02 -21.51 7.56
N GLY A 380 -9.78 -21.89 7.27
CA GLY A 380 -8.78 -22.21 8.29
C GLY A 380 -8.48 -21.06 9.24
N LEU A 381 -8.23 -19.87 8.70
CA LEU A 381 -8.02 -18.66 9.51
C LEU A 381 -9.25 -18.34 10.37
N TRP A 382 -10.44 -18.36 9.77
CA TRP A 382 -11.68 -17.91 10.42
C TRP A 382 -12.07 -18.85 11.55
N ARG A 383 -11.94 -20.17 11.37
CA ARG A 383 -12.13 -21.16 12.45
C ARG A 383 -11.14 -20.95 13.60
N LEU A 384 -9.87 -20.65 13.28
CA LEU A 384 -8.89 -20.33 14.32
C LEU A 384 -9.33 -19.11 15.14
N LEU A 385 -9.77 -18.05 14.49
CA LEU A 385 -10.21 -16.82 15.16
C LEU A 385 -11.49 -17.02 15.97
N GLU A 386 -12.42 -17.87 15.51
CA GLU A 386 -13.63 -18.21 16.25
C GLU A 386 -13.35 -18.94 17.57
N THR A 387 -12.33 -19.80 17.60
CA THR A 387 -11.99 -20.60 18.80
C THR A 387 -11.32 -19.80 19.91
N VAL A 388 -10.82 -18.62 19.64
CA VAL A 388 -10.26 -17.72 20.66
C VAL A 388 -11.40 -17.18 21.53
N SER A 389 -11.43 -17.55 22.79
CA SER A 389 -12.48 -17.18 23.77
C SER A 389 -12.01 -16.08 24.70
#